data_85acc59b995b66890d7322a6890ae106
#
_entry.id   85acc59b995b66890d7322a6890ae106
#
_cell.length_a   1.000
_cell.length_b   1.000
_cell.length_c   1.000
_cell.angle_alpha   90.00
_cell.angle_beta   90.00
_cell.angle_gamma   90.00
#
_symmetry.space_group_name_H-M   'P 1'
#
loop_
_entity.id
_entity.type
_entity.pdbx_description
1 polymer ?
#
loop_
_entity_poly.entity_id
_entity_poly.type
_entity_poly.pdbx_seq_one_letter_code
_entity_poly.pdbx_strand_id
1 'polypeptide(L)'
;MNTLCALMIGAGFTSCLEDDENKPDLPIEPETYPTYILNEGLWGANNANITKFYANYNVGTLTDEYLAINGKQMGDVANAMIEENNNLYVLLNGSKYVARLNEFTQEQARYTFPENDGEPRCMDVEDNFIYVTQYGGQVSKINIKDMSLAGTFHKGDNLEGIVEKDGKLYVANSYKGLNDFNQEVFVVNAKTMALESTLQVVLNPTKIHEIDDKIYLISQGNYKDIPGALQVFDTKKGTFTPILDNVSKITEGNNGLIYGVASITDWNANPVSYVHTFFTYNPKNNKVDRTSFLQDVPSSLSNGAIYLLEVDEKTGFIYVGTSDYETTGTIYHFDKIGKFIQSFDSGGVNPSAMIFMD
;
A
#
# COMPACT_ATOMS: atom_id res chain seq x y z
N MET A 1 31.73 -73.46 7.04
CA MET A 1 31.57 -72.26 7.86
C MET A 1 30.28 -71.65 7.40
N ASN A 2 29.34 -71.51 8.30
CA ASN A 2 27.89 -71.44 8.09
C ASN A 2 27.39 -70.15 7.44
N THR A 3 26.62 -70.35 6.38
CA THR A 3 25.83 -69.29 5.74
C THR A 3 24.37 -69.53 6.16
N LEU A 4 23.77 -68.58 6.83
CA LEU A 4 22.37 -68.64 7.25
C LEU A 4 21.55 -67.83 6.26
N CYS A 5 20.68 -68.50 5.50
CA CYS A 5 19.63 -67.86 4.68
C CYS A 5 18.43 -67.55 5.57
N ALA A 6 18.00 -66.31 5.67
CA ALA A 6 16.73 -65.91 6.27
C ALA A 6 15.70 -65.66 5.15
N LEU A 7 14.65 -66.45 5.15
CA LEU A 7 13.44 -66.29 4.34
C LEU A 7 12.60 -65.14 4.95
N MET A 8 12.29 -64.10 4.14
CA MET A 8 11.24 -63.15 4.50
C MET A 8 9.93 -63.54 3.82
N ILE A 9 8.95 -63.84 4.65
CA ILE A 9 7.57 -64.08 4.25
C ILE A 9 6.89 -62.70 4.16
N GLY A 10 6.47 -62.32 2.97
CA GLY A 10 5.66 -61.11 2.77
C GLY A 10 4.20 -61.35 3.19
N ALA A 11 3.77 -60.65 4.18
CA ALA A 11 2.34 -60.53 4.51
C ALA A 11 1.82 -59.23 3.88
N GLY A 12 1.01 -59.36 2.84
CA GLY A 12 0.28 -58.23 2.27
C GLY A 12 -0.82 -57.76 3.22
N PHE A 13 -0.70 -56.56 3.70
CA PHE A 13 -1.83 -55.88 4.33
C PHE A 13 -2.50 -55.00 3.25
N THR A 14 -3.68 -55.38 2.82
CA THR A 14 -4.64 -54.51 2.13
C THR A 14 -5.22 -53.61 3.21
N SER A 15 -4.72 -52.38 3.27
CA SER A 15 -5.34 -51.30 4.02
C SER A 15 -6.53 -50.78 3.22
N CYS A 16 -7.74 -51.05 3.70
CA CYS A 16 -8.91 -50.30 3.34
C CYS A 16 -8.69 -48.83 3.78
N LEU A 17 -8.68 -47.93 2.84
CA LEU A 17 -8.84 -46.49 3.13
C LEU A 17 -10.30 -46.30 3.56
N GLU A 18 -10.57 -46.25 4.85
CA GLU A 18 -11.76 -45.58 5.38
C GLU A 18 -11.53 -44.08 5.23
N ASP A 19 -12.37 -43.45 4.44
CA ASP A 19 -12.49 -41.99 4.40
C ASP A 19 -12.97 -41.54 5.80
N ASP A 20 -12.05 -41.03 6.57
CA ASP A 20 -12.32 -40.45 7.89
C ASP A 20 -12.84 -39.04 7.73
N GLU A 21 -14.13 -38.90 7.36
CA GLU A 21 -14.85 -37.61 7.21
C GLU A 21 -15.02 -36.85 8.55
N ASN A 22 -14.37 -37.26 9.63
CA ASN A 22 -14.50 -36.66 10.95
C ASN A 22 -13.17 -36.39 11.67
N LYS A 23 -12.12 -35.99 10.94
CA LYS A 23 -11.05 -35.29 11.62
C LYS A 23 -11.55 -33.86 11.90
N PRO A 24 -11.60 -33.43 13.18
CA PRO A 24 -11.78 -32.03 13.47
C PRO A 24 -10.66 -31.30 12.73
N ASP A 25 -11.04 -30.28 11.92
CA ASP A 25 -10.07 -29.35 11.38
C ASP A 25 -9.22 -28.88 12.56
N LEU A 26 -7.97 -29.36 12.61
CA LEU A 26 -6.99 -28.79 13.53
C LEU A 26 -6.97 -27.31 13.17
N PRO A 27 -7.07 -26.40 14.15
CA PRO A 27 -6.91 -24.99 13.87
C PRO A 27 -5.61 -24.88 13.07
N ILE A 28 -5.68 -24.37 11.86
CA ILE A 28 -4.49 -23.97 11.11
C ILE A 28 -3.84 -22.96 12.04
N GLU A 29 -2.71 -23.33 12.66
CA GLU A 29 -1.93 -22.35 13.41
C GLU A 29 -1.56 -21.30 12.39
N PRO A 30 -2.05 -20.06 12.55
CA PRO A 30 -1.81 -19.02 11.58
C PRO A 30 -0.29 -18.83 11.50
N GLU A 31 0.27 -18.89 10.29
CA GLU A 31 1.69 -18.62 10.07
C GLU A 31 2.02 -17.24 10.63
N THR A 32 2.97 -17.19 11.55
CA THR A 32 3.37 -15.95 12.23
C THR A 32 4.46 -15.28 11.43
N TYR A 33 4.09 -14.53 10.41
CA TYR A 33 5.02 -13.66 9.71
C TYR A 33 4.95 -12.23 10.27
N PRO A 34 6.07 -11.50 10.26
CA PRO A 34 6.07 -10.14 10.74
C PRO A 34 5.29 -9.23 9.80
N THR A 35 4.53 -8.33 10.39
CA THR A 35 3.83 -7.26 9.67
C THR A 35 4.44 -5.93 10.07
N TYR A 36 4.79 -5.12 9.07
CA TYR A 36 5.39 -3.81 9.26
C TYR A 36 4.39 -2.71 8.96
N ILE A 37 4.32 -1.71 9.84
CA ILE A 37 3.53 -0.49 9.64
C ILE A 37 4.50 0.67 9.42
N LEU A 38 4.36 1.37 8.30
CA LEU A 38 5.03 2.64 8.08
C LEU A 38 4.18 3.75 8.70
N ASN A 39 4.78 4.49 9.62
CA ASN A 39 4.21 5.73 10.15
C ASN A 39 4.93 6.92 9.50
N GLU A 40 4.19 7.73 8.78
CA GLU A 40 4.72 8.84 7.98
C GLU A 40 5.45 9.87 8.82
N GLY A 41 4.95 10.09 10.06
CA GLY A 41 5.44 11.14 10.94
C GLY A 41 4.85 12.51 10.60
N LEU A 42 5.43 13.55 11.19
CA LEU A 42 5.04 14.95 10.99
C LEU A 42 6.17 15.72 10.32
N TRP A 43 5.84 16.63 9.42
CA TRP A 43 6.78 17.50 8.72
C TRP A 43 7.66 18.29 9.71
N GLY A 44 8.96 18.19 9.53
CA GLY A 44 9.98 18.84 10.37
C GLY A 44 10.18 18.20 11.74
N ALA A 45 9.46 17.14 12.09
CA ALA A 45 9.59 16.45 13.36
C ALA A 45 10.65 15.33 13.37
N ASN A 46 11.09 14.86 12.20
CA ASN A 46 12.06 13.77 12.05
C ASN A 46 11.66 12.50 12.84
N ASN A 47 10.37 12.18 12.81
CA ASN A 47 9.75 11.11 13.60
C ASN A 47 9.01 10.05 12.78
N ALA A 48 9.32 9.96 11.48
CA ALA A 48 8.91 8.82 10.66
C ALA A 48 9.53 7.54 11.23
N ASN A 49 8.76 6.45 11.28
CA ASN A 49 9.24 5.19 11.82
C ASN A 49 8.57 3.98 11.16
N ILE A 50 9.14 2.80 11.38
CA ILE A 50 8.53 1.51 11.06
C ILE A 50 8.29 0.78 12.38
N THR A 51 7.07 0.31 12.59
CA THR A 51 6.73 -0.56 13.72
C THR A 51 6.44 -1.96 13.23
N LYS A 52 6.62 -2.96 14.12
CA LYS A 52 6.42 -4.37 13.80
C LYS A 52 5.42 -5.01 14.75
N PHE A 53 4.52 -5.84 14.21
CA PHE A 53 3.67 -6.71 15.01
C PHE A 53 3.46 -8.06 14.31
N TYR A 54 2.81 -8.98 15.02
CA TYR A 54 2.39 -10.28 14.50
C TYR A 54 0.88 -10.39 14.63
N ALA A 55 0.19 -10.66 13.53
CA ALA A 55 -1.28 -10.60 13.45
C ALA A 55 -2.03 -11.52 14.44
N ASN A 56 -1.39 -12.60 14.87
CA ASN A 56 -2.00 -13.62 15.71
C ASN A 56 -1.81 -13.43 17.21
N TYR A 57 -1.14 -12.35 17.62
CA TYR A 57 -0.89 -12.05 19.02
C TYR A 57 -1.66 -10.82 19.46
N ASN A 58 -1.97 -10.75 20.77
CA ASN A 58 -2.39 -9.49 21.36
C ASN A 58 -1.30 -8.47 21.12
N VAL A 59 -1.63 -7.43 20.39
CA VAL A 59 -0.68 -6.36 20.09
C VAL A 59 -0.46 -5.53 21.33
N GLY A 60 0.75 -5.59 21.86
CA GLY A 60 1.19 -4.72 22.95
C GLY A 60 1.59 -3.32 22.42
N THR A 61 2.46 -2.64 23.16
CA THR A 61 3.03 -1.37 22.69
C THR A 61 4.02 -1.68 21.56
N LEU A 62 3.78 -1.10 20.39
CA LEU A 62 4.71 -1.20 19.26
C LEU A 62 5.90 -0.28 19.48
N THR A 63 7.07 -0.75 19.04
CA THR A 63 8.33 0.00 19.14
C THR A 63 8.85 0.30 17.75
N ASP A 64 9.63 1.38 17.63
CA ASP A 64 10.32 1.74 16.38
C ASP A 64 11.37 0.68 16.03
N GLU A 65 10.99 -0.21 15.11
CA GLU A 65 11.82 -1.32 14.65
C GLU A 65 13.03 -0.81 13.85
N TYR A 66 12.82 0.22 13.02
CA TYR A 66 13.93 0.78 12.25
C TYR A 66 15.00 1.38 13.16
N LEU A 67 14.60 2.15 14.17
CA LEU A 67 15.55 2.70 15.16
C LEU A 67 16.24 1.59 15.94
N ALA A 68 15.51 0.57 16.37
CA ALA A 68 16.07 -0.55 17.14
C ALA A 68 17.16 -1.31 16.36
N ILE A 69 16.93 -1.54 15.06
CA ILE A 69 17.85 -2.31 14.20
C ILE A 69 19.01 -1.45 13.68
N ASN A 70 18.77 -0.19 13.32
CA ASN A 70 19.78 0.66 12.66
C ASN A 70 20.46 1.64 13.61
N GLY A 71 20.00 1.79 14.85
CA GLY A 71 20.59 2.67 15.86
C GLY A 71 20.48 4.17 15.53
N LYS A 72 19.60 4.54 14.59
CA LYS A 72 19.37 5.93 14.15
C LYS A 72 17.92 6.15 13.76
N GLN A 73 17.43 7.37 13.86
CA GLN A 73 16.12 7.78 13.35
C GLN A 73 16.05 7.54 11.84
N MET A 74 14.88 7.14 11.34
CA MET A 74 14.65 6.95 9.92
C MET A 74 14.67 8.28 9.17
N GLY A 75 13.98 9.29 9.67
CA GLY A 75 14.00 10.62 9.07
C GLY A 75 12.64 11.33 9.14
N ASP A 76 12.46 12.26 8.21
CA ASP A 76 11.32 13.14 8.15
C ASP A 76 10.39 12.75 7.01
N VAL A 77 9.12 12.54 7.31
CA VAL A 77 7.99 12.21 6.44
C VAL A 77 8.25 11.05 5.48
N ALA A 78 7.88 9.85 5.89
CA ALA A 78 7.98 8.63 5.08
C ALA A 78 6.69 8.39 4.29
N ASN A 79 6.70 8.66 2.99
CA ASN A 79 5.49 8.65 2.17
C ASN A 79 5.08 7.27 1.63
N ALA A 80 6.03 6.37 1.44
CA ALA A 80 5.74 5.06 0.85
C ALA A 80 6.68 3.98 1.39
N MET A 81 6.16 2.76 1.48
CA MET A 81 6.91 1.54 1.73
C MET A 81 6.36 0.46 0.81
N ILE A 82 7.24 -0.23 0.10
CA ILE A 82 6.92 -1.32 -0.83
C ILE A 82 7.83 -2.50 -0.50
N GLU A 83 7.28 -3.70 -0.52
CA GLU A 83 8.04 -4.95 -0.48
C GLU A 83 8.26 -5.45 -1.92
N GLU A 84 9.47 -5.84 -2.24
CA GLU A 84 9.81 -6.49 -3.48
C GLU A 84 11.01 -7.43 -3.27
N ASN A 85 10.84 -8.72 -3.59
CA ASN A 85 11.87 -9.74 -3.47
C ASN A 85 12.54 -9.81 -2.07
N ASN A 86 11.73 -9.84 -1.01
CA ASN A 86 12.14 -9.85 0.40
C ASN A 86 12.96 -8.62 0.82
N ASN A 87 12.85 -7.52 0.10
CA ASN A 87 13.39 -6.23 0.51
C ASN A 87 12.28 -5.22 0.70
N LEU A 88 12.43 -4.36 1.69
CA LEU A 88 11.57 -3.21 1.89
C LEU A 88 12.23 -1.98 1.27
N TYR A 89 11.48 -1.25 0.47
CA TYR A 89 11.88 0.05 -0.06
C TYR A 89 11.08 1.12 0.64
N VAL A 90 11.76 2.11 1.22
CA VAL A 90 11.10 3.18 1.99
C VAL A 90 11.49 4.52 1.42
N LEU A 91 10.50 5.34 1.09
CA LEU A 91 10.67 6.67 0.50
C LEU A 91 10.38 7.76 1.52
N LEU A 92 11.38 8.62 1.75
CA LEU A 92 11.24 9.76 2.65
C LEU A 92 11.21 11.07 1.88
N ASN A 93 10.12 11.79 2.05
CA ASN A 93 9.88 13.09 1.42
C ASN A 93 10.76 14.18 2.03
N GLY A 94 10.62 14.45 3.34
CA GLY A 94 11.35 15.52 4.01
C GLY A 94 12.84 15.28 4.11
N SER A 95 13.26 14.01 4.27
CA SER A 95 14.69 13.64 4.28
C SER A 95 15.29 13.36 2.90
N LYS A 96 14.51 13.46 1.83
CA LYS A 96 14.90 13.35 0.41
C LYS A 96 15.74 12.13 0.09
N TYR A 97 15.31 10.93 0.46
CA TYR A 97 15.97 9.70 0.05
C TYR A 97 15.00 8.54 -0.14
N VAL A 98 15.42 7.53 -0.89
CA VAL A 98 14.85 6.19 -0.88
C VAL A 98 15.87 5.20 -0.36
N ALA A 99 15.47 4.36 0.59
CA ALA A 99 16.34 3.32 1.17
C ALA A 99 15.83 1.92 0.79
N ARG A 100 16.77 1.00 0.56
CA ARG A 100 16.54 -0.44 0.54
C ARG A 100 16.91 -1.03 1.89
N LEU A 101 15.95 -1.70 2.51
CA LEU A 101 16.12 -2.45 3.74
C LEU A 101 15.98 -3.94 3.43
N ASN A 102 16.56 -4.81 4.26
CA ASN A 102 16.25 -6.24 4.19
C ASN A 102 14.93 -6.55 4.94
N GLU A 103 14.53 -7.80 4.92
CA GLU A 103 13.33 -8.33 5.60
C GLU A 103 13.25 -8.04 7.10
N PHE A 104 14.39 -7.71 7.74
CA PHE A 104 14.50 -7.34 9.16
C PHE A 104 14.62 -5.82 9.36
N THR A 105 14.22 -5.01 8.41
CA THR A 105 14.33 -3.54 8.42
C THR A 105 15.74 -2.97 8.52
N GLN A 106 16.80 -3.80 8.35
CA GLN A 106 18.17 -3.31 8.34
C GLN A 106 18.46 -2.60 7.01
N GLU A 107 18.89 -1.35 7.08
CA GLU A 107 19.27 -0.56 5.90
C GLU A 107 20.50 -1.14 5.21
N GLN A 108 20.36 -1.44 3.92
CA GLN A 108 21.42 -1.99 3.08
C GLN A 108 22.09 -0.93 2.20
N ALA A 109 21.28 -0.03 1.67
CA ALA A 109 21.73 1.05 0.80
C ALA A 109 20.65 2.13 0.67
N ARG A 110 21.03 3.32 0.20
CA ARG A 110 20.08 4.39 -0.14
C ARG A 110 20.55 5.23 -1.33
N TYR A 111 19.59 5.83 -2.01
CA TYR A 111 19.80 6.93 -2.92
C TYR A 111 19.27 8.22 -2.29
N THR A 112 20.12 9.24 -2.22
CA THR A 112 19.74 10.56 -1.71
C THR A 112 19.48 11.49 -2.89
N PHE A 113 18.30 12.08 -2.96
CA PHE A 113 17.95 13.03 -4.01
C PHE A 113 18.71 14.34 -3.79
N PRO A 114 19.18 14.99 -4.88
CA PRO A 114 19.80 16.31 -4.80
C PRO A 114 18.88 17.35 -4.15
N GLU A 115 19.45 18.30 -3.42
CA GLU A 115 18.69 19.36 -2.74
C GLU A 115 17.83 20.19 -3.68
N ASN A 116 18.29 20.38 -4.91
CA ASN A 116 17.57 21.19 -5.92
C ASN A 116 16.50 20.40 -6.68
N ASP A 117 16.44 19.08 -6.51
CA ASP A 117 15.36 18.28 -7.02
C ASP A 117 14.14 18.46 -6.09
N GLY A 118 12.94 18.34 -6.65
CA GLY A 118 11.71 18.42 -5.86
C GLY A 118 11.62 17.30 -4.81
N GLU A 119 10.79 17.50 -3.80
CA GLU A 119 10.54 16.49 -2.77
C GLU A 119 9.97 15.21 -3.40
N PRO A 120 10.53 14.02 -3.08
CA PRO A 120 10.00 12.74 -3.55
C PRO A 120 8.63 12.44 -2.94
N ARG A 121 7.70 11.88 -3.73
CA ARG A 121 6.29 11.74 -3.33
C ARG A 121 5.79 10.31 -3.29
N CYS A 122 5.85 9.63 -4.40
CA CYS A 122 5.41 8.24 -4.54
C CYS A 122 6.50 7.45 -5.26
N MET A 123 6.46 6.15 -5.12
CA MET A 123 7.37 5.27 -5.84
C MET A 123 6.62 4.03 -6.32
N ASP A 124 7.22 3.40 -7.29
CA ASP A 124 6.94 2.04 -7.71
C ASP A 124 8.25 1.28 -7.87
N VAL A 125 8.23 -0.04 -7.66
CA VAL A 125 9.41 -0.90 -7.70
C VAL A 125 9.12 -2.04 -8.67
N GLU A 126 9.83 -2.06 -9.80
CA GLU A 126 9.59 -3.05 -10.85
C GLU A 126 10.88 -3.30 -11.65
N ASP A 127 11.09 -4.52 -12.14
CA ASP A 127 12.17 -4.89 -13.08
C ASP A 127 13.59 -4.41 -12.69
N ASN A 128 14.00 -4.47 -11.44
CA ASN A 128 15.27 -3.97 -10.92
C ASN A 128 15.40 -2.45 -10.85
N PHE A 129 14.33 -1.71 -10.92
CA PHE A 129 14.33 -0.26 -10.78
C PHE A 129 13.30 0.23 -9.77
N ILE A 130 13.63 1.35 -9.15
CA ILE A 130 12.69 2.17 -8.37
C ILE A 130 12.38 3.40 -9.22
N TYR A 131 11.11 3.66 -9.43
CA TYR A 131 10.62 4.87 -10.11
C TYR A 131 10.02 5.80 -9.08
N VAL A 132 10.54 7.00 -8.94
CA VAL A 132 10.14 7.95 -7.90
C VAL A 132 9.64 9.23 -8.53
N THR A 133 8.40 9.61 -8.22
CA THR A 133 7.85 10.93 -8.56
C THR A 133 8.34 11.98 -7.59
N GLN A 134 8.52 13.20 -8.11
CA GLN A 134 8.97 14.35 -7.33
C GLN A 134 8.14 15.58 -7.67
N TYR A 135 8.02 16.48 -6.73
CA TYR A 135 7.51 17.81 -6.99
C TYR A 135 8.46 18.55 -7.95
N GLY A 136 7.94 19.53 -8.68
CA GLY A 136 8.68 20.17 -9.76
C GLY A 136 8.72 19.38 -11.07
N GLY A 137 7.88 18.33 -11.21
CA GLY A 137 7.66 17.63 -12.48
C GLY A 137 8.73 16.60 -12.84
N GLN A 138 9.44 16.03 -11.88
CA GLN A 138 10.49 15.04 -12.13
C GLN A 138 10.04 13.63 -11.79
N VAL A 139 10.47 12.63 -12.58
CA VAL A 139 10.52 11.22 -12.22
C VAL A 139 11.97 10.76 -12.28
N SER A 140 12.46 10.15 -11.20
CA SER A 140 13.78 9.53 -11.12
C SER A 140 13.68 8.02 -11.24
N LYS A 141 14.48 7.42 -12.13
CA LYS A 141 14.66 5.97 -12.26
C LYS A 141 15.95 5.57 -11.56
N ILE A 142 15.88 4.73 -10.55
CA ILE A 142 17.00 4.34 -9.68
C ILE A 142 17.22 2.84 -9.83
N ASN A 143 18.47 2.41 -10.02
CA ASN A 143 18.82 1.00 -10.09
C ASN A 143 18.84 0.39 -8.68
N ILE A 144 18.07 -0.70 -8.47
CA ILE A 144 17.97 -1.39 -7.18
C ILE A 144 19.33 -1.94 -6.71
N LYS A 145 20.15 -2.44 -7.64
CA LYS A 145 21.36 -3.18 -7.30
C LYS A 145 22.41 -2.32 -6.57
N ASP A 146 22.62 -1.10 -7.04
CA ASP A 146 23.66 -0.19 -6.55
C ASP A 146 23.13 1.15 -6.06
N MET A 147 21.79 1.33 -6.06
CA MET A 147 21.11 2.57 -5.69
C MET A 147 21.65 3.78 -6.45
N SER A 148 21.91 3.64 -7.75
CA SER A 148 22.37 4.72 -8.63
C SER A 148 21.26 5.24 -9.53
N LEU A 149 21.31 6.52 -9.89
CA LEU A 149 20.39 7.13 -10.86
C LEU A 149 20.63 6.55 -12.25
N ALA A 150 19.61 5.95 -12.84
CA ALA A 150 19.65 5.32 -14.16
C ALA A 150 18.99 6.16 -15.26
N GLY A 151 18.16 7.13 -14.89
CA GLY A 151 17.49 8.01 -15.84
C GLY A 151 16.51 8.97 -15.17
N THR A 152 16.06 9.97 -15.92
CA THR A 152 15.08 10.95 -15.45
C THR A 152 14.07 11.31 -16.55
N PHE A 153 12.87 11.67 -16.12
CA PHE A 153 11.84 12.29 -16.95
C PHE A 153 11.46 13.62 -16.31
N HIS A 154 11.22 14.64 -17.15
CA HIS A 154 10.83 15.96 -16.67
C HIS A 154 9.64 16.48 -17.48
N LYS A 155 8.51 16.61 -16.82
CA LYS A 155 7.31 17.29 -17.32
C LYS A 155 6.27 17.41 -16.20
N GLY A 156 5.44 18.46 -16.30
CA GLY A 156 4.36 18.72 -15.35
C GLY A 156 4.82 19.56 -14.17
N ASP A 157 4.03 19.52 -13.10
CA ASP A 157 4.22 20.36 -11.93
C ASP A 157 4.53 19.50 -10.70
N ASN A 158 3.51 19.13 -9.91
CA ASN A 158 3.68 18.27 -8.75
C ASN A 158 3.18 16.87 -9.08
N LEU A 159 4.13 15.98 -9.34
CA LEU A 159 3.83 14.58 -9.65
C LEU A 159 3.53 13.81 -8.36
N GLU A 160 2.51 12.98 -8.42
CA GLU A 160 2.07 12.14 -7.29
C GLU A 160 2.16 10.65 -7.68
N GLY A 161 1.07 9.90 -7.67
CA GLY A 161 1.07 8.45 -7.94
C GLY A 161 1.79 8.04 -9.22
N ILE A 162 2.47 6.91 -9.14
CA ILE A 162 3.18 6.27 -10.26
C ILE A 162 3.00 4.77 -10.18
N VAL A 163 2.89 4.12 -11.34
CA VAL A 163 2.95 2.66 -11.50
C VAL A 163 3.63 2.32 -12.82
N GLU A 164 4.49 1.33 -12.81
CA GLU A 164 5.03 0.70 -14.01
C GLU A 164 4.09 -0.44 -14.44
N LYS A 165 3.76 -0.50 -15.72
CA LYS A 165 3.06 -1.62 -16.31
C LYS A 165 3.44 -1.81 -17.78
N ASP A 166 3.84 -3.04 -18.15
CA ASP A 166 4.17 -3.41 -19.53
C ASP A 166 5.20 -2.49 -20.21
N GLY A 167 6.24 -2.07 -19.49
CA GLY A 167 7.31 -1.19 -19.98
C GLY A 167 6.91 0.29 -20.03
N LYS A 168 5.85 0.70 -19.35
CA LYS A 168 5.33 2.08 -19.31
C LYS A 168 5.08 2.53 -17.88
N LEU A 169 5.49 3.75 -17.60
CA LEU A 169 5.13 4.43 -16.37
C LEU A 169 3.86 5.25 -16.58
N TYR A 170 2.89 5.09 -15.71
CA TYR A 170 1.71 5.93 -15.62
C TYR A 170 1.90 6.89 -14.44
N VAL A 171 2.02 8.18 -14.74
CA VAL A 171 2.45 9.20 -13.77
C VAL A 171 1.37 10.26 -13.62
N ALA A 172 0.82 10.39 -12.42
CA ALA A 172 -0.19 11.38 -12.09
C ALA A 172 0.42 12.78 -11.96
N ASN A 173 -0.07 13.75 -12.76
CA ASN A 173 0.27 15.17 -12.65
C ASN A 173 -0.85 15.87 -11.86
N SER A 174 -0.62 16.13 -10.58
CA SER A 174 -1.67 16.46 -9.61
C SER A 174 -2.00 17.97 -9.58
N TYR A 175 -1.18 18.81 -8.98
CA TYR A 175 -1.51 20.20 -8.78
C TYR A 175 -0.37 21.14 -9.18
N LYS A 176 -0.72 22.37 -9.62
CA LYS A 176 0.24 23.44 -10.00
C LYS A 176 0.57 24.34 -8.82
N GLY A 177 -0.38 24.50 -7.91
CA GLY A 177 -0.29 25.38 -6.77
C GLY A 177 -1.59 25.41 -5.99
N LEU A 178 -1.70 26.29 -5.02
CA LEU A 178 -2.87 26.37 -4.15
C LEU A 178 -4.16 26.57 -4.94
N ASN A 179 -5.09 25.60 -4.86
CA ASN A 179 -6.37 25.56 -5.57
C ASN A 179 -6.28 25.54 -7.12
N ASP A 180 -5.13 25.19 -7.68
CA ASP A 180 -4.94 24.98 -9.12
C ASP A 180 -4.47 23.55 -9.39
N PHE A 181 -5.29 22.76 -10.08
CA PHE A 181 -5.12 21.32 -10.23
C PHE A 181 -5.04 20.92 -11.71
N ASN A 182 -4.24 19.88 -11.98
CA ASN A 182 -4.13 19.24 -13.28
C ASN A 182 -5.17 18.12 -13.47
N GLN A 183 -5.32 17.67 -14.72
CA GLN A 183 -6.21 16.58 -15.15
C GLN A 183 -5.46 15.60 -16.06
N GLU A 184 -4.21 15.30 -15.73
CA GLU A 184 -3.33 14.58 -16.64
C GLU A 184 -2.65 13.40 -15.95
N VAL A 185 -2.53 12.31 -16.71
CA VAL A 185 -1.61 11.20 -16.44
C VAL A 185 -0.64 11.13 -17.63
N PHE A 186 0.65 11.20 -17.35
CA PHE A 186 1.68 10.98 -18.36
C PHE A 186 1.95 9.51 -18.53
N VAL A 187 2.03 9.05 -19.79
CA VAL A 187 2.51 7.71 -20.11
C VAL A 187 3.94 7.87 -20.62
N VAL A 188 4.88 7.30 -19.88
CA VAL A 188 6.32 7.44 -20.12
C VAL A 188 6.91 6.05 -20.38
N ASN A 189 7.75 5.93 -21.40
CA ASN A 189 8.47 4.67 -21.65
C ASN A 189 9.47 4.39 -20.53
N ALA A 190 9.30 3.30 -19.80
CA ALA A 190 10.10 2.96 -18.63
C ALA A 190 11.59 2.71 -18.96
N LYS A 191 11.92 2.28 -20.21
CA LYS A 191 13.28 2.06 -20.64
C LYS A 191 14.00 3.34 -21.03
N THR A 192 13.35 4.22 -21.81
CA THR A 192 13.98 5.41 -22.38
C THR A 192 13.70 6.67 -21.60
N MET A 193 12.79 6.64 -20.63
CA MET A 193 12.28 7.79 -19.88
C MET A 193 11.71 8.89 -20.79
N ALA A 194 11.18 8.53 -21.97
CA ALA A 194 10.57 9.43 -22.92
C ALA A 194 9.06 9.44 -22.80
N LEU A 195 8.42 10.63 -22.92
CA LEU A 195 6.96 10.75 -22.97
C LEU A 195 6.41 10.03 -24.21
N GLU A 196 5.44 9.14 -24.02
CA GLU A 196 4.71 8.50 -25.11
C GLU A 196 3.36 9.18 -25.37
N SER A 197 2.62 9.49 -24.31
CA SER A 197 1.31 10.17 -24.42
C SER A 197 0.92 10.88 -23.12
N THR A 198 -0.16 11.66 -23.20
CA THR A 198 -0.80 12.30 -22.05
C THR A 198 -2.27 11.94 -22.08
N LEU A 199 -2.78 11.39 -20.99
CA LEU A 199 -4.18 10.99 -20.82
C LEU A 199 -4.93 12.03 -20.00
N GLN A 200 -6.16 12.34 -20.40
CA GLN A 200 -7.04 13.20 -19.61
C GLN A 200 -7.82 12.38 -18.59
N VAL A 201 -7.89 12.88 -17.37
CA VAL A 201 -8.50 12.19 -16.22
C VAL A 201 -9.35 13.15 -15.40
N VAL A 202 -10.00 12.67 -14.34
CA VAL A 202 -10.66 13.54 -13.37
C VAL A 202 -9.61 14.40 -12.65
N LEU A 203 -10.02 15.61 -12.29
CA LEU A 203 -9.18 16.65 -11.71
C LEU A 203 -8.42 16.18 -10.46
N ASN A 204 -7.15 16.60 -10.35
CA ASN A 204 -6.27 16.31 -9.21
C ASN A 204 -5.99 14.81 -9.02
N PRO A 205 -5.38 14.11 -10.00
CA PRO A 205 -5.00 12.71 -9.87
C PRO A 205 -3.85 12.58 -8.85
N THR A 206 -4.01 11.68 -7.86
CA THR A 206 -3.06 11.58 -6.74
C THR A 206 -2.50 10.18 -6.51
N LYS A 207 -3.29 9.13 -6.71
CA LYS A 207 -2.84 7.75 -6.46
C LYS A 207 -3.14 6.87 -7.66
N ILE A 208 -2.16 6.06 -8.04
CA ILE A 208 -2.29 5.04 -9.07
C ILE A 208 -1.96 3.70 -8.42
N HIS A 209 -2.74 2.68 -8.74
CA HIS A 209 -2.55 1.32 -8.27
C HIS A 209 -2.64 0.37 -9.45
N GLU A 210 -1.80 -0.63 -9.50
CA GLU A 210 -2.02 -1.83 -10.29
C GLU A 210 -2.67 -2.89 -9.39
N ILE A 211 -3.80 -3.44 -9.81
CA ILE A 211 -4.52 -4.50 -9.12
C ILE A 211 -5.09 -5.45 -10.19
N ASP A 212 -4.76 -6.75 -10.11
CA ASP A 212 -5.27 -7.78 -11.03
C ASP A 212 -5.12 -7.36 -12.51
N ASP A 213 -3.87 -6.99 -12.90
CA ASP A 213 -3.49 -6.53 -14.25
C ASP A 213 -4.19 -5.26 -14.75
N LYS A 214 -4.88 -4.52 -13.90
CA LYS A 214 -5.56 -3.28 -14.25
C LYS A 214 -4.99 -2.09 -13.48
N ILE A 215 -5.00 -0.94 -14.14
CA ILE A 215 -4.58 0.32 -13.52
C ILE A 215 -5.80 1.07 -13.00
N TYR A 216 -5.75 1.43 -11.74
CA TYR A 216 -6.75 2.25 -11.04
C TYR A 216 -6.15 3.59 -10.64
N LEU A 217 -6.91 4.65 -10.82
CA LEU A 217 -6.51 6.02 -10.50
C LEU A 217 -7.50 6.64 -9.53
N ILE A 218 -6.99 7.21 -8.45
CA ILE A 218 -7.76 8.06 -7.55
C ILE A 218 -7.43 9.52 -7.82
N SER A 219 -8.45 10.30 -8.14
CA SER A 219 -8.39 11.76 -8.24
C SER A 219 -9.16 12.40 -7.10
N GLN A 220 -8.69 13.54 -6.57
CA GLN A 220 -9.28 14.20 -5.39
C GLN A 220 -10.26 15.33 -5.74
N GLY A 221 -10.43 15.67 -7.03
CA GLY A 221 -11.25 16.80 -7.42
C GLY A 221 -10.65 18.13 -6.96
N ASN A 222 -11.49 19.11 -6.70
CA ASN A 222 -11.03 20.43 -6.25
C ASN A 222 -11.37 20.75 -4.78
N TYR A 223 -11.78 19.74 -4.02
CA TYR A 223 -12.20 19.87 -2.61
C TYR A 223 -13.38 20.84 -2.38
N LYS A 224 -14.15 21.13 -3.44
CA LYS A 224 -15.30 22.06 -3.40
C LYS A 224 -16.52 21.48 -4.10
N ASP A 225 -16.63 21.73 -5.41
CA ASP A 225 -17.79 21.38 -6.25
C ASP A 225 -17.49 20.30 -7.30
N ILE A 226 -16.21 20.03 -7.57
CA ILE A 226 -15.80 18.90 -8.41
C ILE A 226 -15.37 17.76 -7.50
N PRO A 227 -16.14 16.66 -7.44
CA PRO A 227 -15.80 15.52 -6.61
C PRO A 227 -14.53 14.81 -7.10
N GLY A 228 -13.85 14.15 -6.19
CA GLY A 228 -12.84 13.16 -6.54
C GLY A 228 -13.49 11.90 -7.15
N ALA A 229 -12.68 11.02 -7.75
CA ALA A 229 -13.19 9.77 -8.33
C ALA A 229 -12.15 8.67 -8.34
N LEU A 230 -12.60 7.44 -8.14
CA LEU A 230 -11.91 6.23 -8.56
C LEU A 230 -12.17 6.00 -10.04
N GLN A 231 -11.14 5.75 -10.81
CA GLN A 231 -11.19 5.52 -12.25
C GLN A 231 -10.41 4.25 -12.58
N VAL A 232 -10.83 3.52 -13.63
CA VAL A 232 -10.10 2.38 -14.18
C VAL A 232 -9.62 2.67 -15.60
N PHE A 233 -8.42 2.22 -15.93
CA PHE A 233 -7.87 2.34 -17.28
C PHE A 233 -8.47 1.28 -18.21
N ASP A 234 -9.11 1.73 -19.28
CA ASP A 234 -9.60 0.87 -20.35
C ASP A 234 -8.51 0.76 -21.45
N THR A 235 -7.78 -0.34 -21.47
CA THR A 235 -6.68 -0.57 -22.43
C THR A 235 -7.13 -0.56 -23.88
N LYS A 236 -8.40 -0.89 -24.16
CA LYS A 236 -8.95 -0.88 -25.53
C LYS A 236 -9.24 0.53 -26.03
N LYS A 237 -9.69 1.40 -25.13
CA LYS A 237 -9.99 2.79 -25.44
C LYS A 237 -8.78 3.71 -25.22
N GLY A 238 -7.80 3.28 -24.42
CA GLY A 238 -6.69 4.12 -23.99
C GLY A 238 -7.10 5.28 -23.09
N THR A 239 -8.14 5.10 -22.26
CA THR A 239 -8.71 6.16 -21.41
C THR A 239 -9.08 5.64 -20.05
N PHE A 240 -9.05 6.53 -19.04
CA PHE A 240 -9.61 6.26 -17.72
C PHE A 240 -11.13 6.47 -17.72
N THR A 241 -11.85 5.57 -17.05
CA THR A 241 -13.31 5.62 -16.90
C THR A 241 -13.66 5.68 -15.40
N PRO A 242 -14.45 6.69 -14.93
CA PRO A 242 -14.87 6.78 -13.54
C PRO A 242 -15.73 5.59 -13.10
N ILE A 243 -15.52 5.13 -11.86
CA ILE A 243 -16.26 4.03 -11.20
C ILE A 243 -17.12 4.57 -10.07
N LEU A 244 -16.53 5.39 -9.17
CA LEU A 244 -17.15 5.85 -7.93
C LEU A 244 -16.53 7.15 -7.45
N ASP A 245 -17.38 8.08 -6.97
CA ASP A 245 -16.94 9.38 -6.49
C ASP A 245 -16.38 9.33 -5.05
N ASN A 246 -15.52 10.30 -4.74
CA ASN A 246 -14.95 10.58 -3.41
C ASN A 246 -14.16 9.42 -2.79
N VAL A 247 -13.66 8.50 -3.59
CA VAL A 247 -12.80 7.42 -3.11
C VAL A 247 -11.46 7.96 -2.65
N SER A 248 -11.04 7.58 -1.45
CA SER A 248 -9.79 8.02 -0.83
C SER A 248 -8.72 6.92 -0.76
N LYS A 249 -9.14 5.67 -0.63
CA LYS A 249 -8.26 4.48 -0.57
C LYS A 249 -8.92 3.29 -1.26
N ILE A 250 -8.08 2.44 -1.86
CA ILE A 250 -8.43 1.09 -2.32
C ILE A 250 -7.30 0.14 -1.98
N THR A 251 -7.62 -1.13 -1.82
CA THR A 251 -6.68 -2.24 -1.69
C THR A 251 -7.24 -3.49 -2.36
N GLU A 252 -6.39 -4.40 -2.76
CA GLU A 252 -6.79 -5.70 -3.27
C GLU A 252 -7.23 -6.62 -2.12
N GLY A 253 -8.27 -7.40 -2.36
CA GLY A 253 -8.70 -8.43 -1.43
C GLY A 253 -8.34 -9.83 -1.94
N ASN A 254 -8.10 -10.77 -1.03
CA ASN A 254 -7.75 -12.16 -1.37
C ASN A 254 -8.88 -12.96 -2.09
N ASN A 255 -10.01 -12.33 -2.35
CA ASN A 255 -11.19 -12.92 -3.02
C ASN A 255 -11.44 -12.34 -4.43
N GLY A 256 -10.48 -11.57 -4.96
CA GLY A 256 -10.58 -10.91 -6.26
C GLY A 256 -11.57 -9.72 -6.30
N LEU A 257 -11.93 -9.18 -5.14
CA LEU A 257 -12.64 -7.91 -5.00
C LEU A 257 -11.63 -6.81 -4.63
N ILE A 258 -11.91 -5.60 -5.04
CA ILE A 258 -11.23 -4.41 -4.54
C ILE A 258 -12.05 -3.88 -3.37
N TYR A 259 -11.40 -3.73 -2.23
CA TYR A 259 -11.94 -3.09 -1.04
C TYR A 259 -11.61 -1.60 -1.09
N GLY A 260 -12.55 -0.76 -0.71
CA GLY A 260 -12.32 0.67 -0.77
C GLY A 260 -13.11 1.46 0.26
N VAL A 261 -12.69 2.69 0.44
CA VAL A 261 -13.39 3.68 1.26
C VAL A 261 -13.53 4.99 0.49
N ALA A 262 -14.76 5.49 0.45
CA ALA A 262 -15.06 6.85 0.04
C ALA A 262 -15.21 7.71 1.31
N SER A 263 -14.52 8.84 1.34
CA SER A 263 -14.48 9.71 2.52
C SER A 263 -14.82 11.14 2.16
N ILE A 264 -15.63 11.77 3.01
CA ILE A 264 -15.93 13.21 2.96
C ILE A 264 -15.50 13.79 4.30
N THR A 265 -14.68 14.85 4.25
CA THR A 265 -14.21 15.57 5.43
C THR A 265 -14.80 16.97 5.46
N ASP A 266 -15.46 17.34 6.54
CA ASP A 266 -15.87 18.71 6.80
C ASP A 266 -14.82 19.39 7.71
N TRP A 267 -13.91 20.11 7.07
CA TRP A 267 -12.87 20.88 7.75
C TRP A 267 -13.37 22.11 8.49
N ASN A 268 -14.63 22.53 8.26
CA ASN A 268 -15.24 23.67 8.94
C ASN A 268 -15.99 23.26 10.22
N ALA A 269 -16.23 21.98 10.41
CA ALA A 269 -16.82 21.46 11.64
C ALA A 269 -15.81 21.56 12.80
N ASN A 270 -16.31 21.77 14.03
CA ASN A 270 -15.48 21.76 15.23
C ASN A 270 -16.09 20.82 16.28
N PRO A 271 -15.49 19.65 16.52
CA PRO A 271 -14.30 19.10 15.87
C PRO A 271 -14.51 18.81 14.37
N VAL A 272 -13.43 18.67 13.59
CA VAL A 272 -13.47 18.20 12.21
C VAL A 272 -14.26 16.89 12.14
N SER A 273 -15.13 16.76 11.15
CA SER A 273 -15.97 15.58 11.02
C SER A 273 -15.71 14.81 9.75
N TYR A 274 -15.88 13.49 9.82
CA TYR A 274 -15.60 12.56 8.74
C TYR A 274 -16.82 11.68 8.47
N VAL A 275 -17.11 11.44 7.19
CA VAL A 275 -18.11 10.46 6.77
C VAL A 275 -17.40 9.45 5.88
N HIS A 276 -17.34 8.19 6.31
CA HIS A 276 -16.72 7.10 5.59
C HIS A 276 -17.76 6.12 5.08
N THR A 277 -17.66 5.76 3.80
CA THR A 277 -18.46 4.71 3.15
C THR A 277 -17.52 3.64 2.66
N PHE A 278 -17.49 2.51 3.35
CA PHE A 278 -16.75 1.34 2.92
C PHE A 278 -17.54 0.60 1.82
N PHE A 279 -16.86 0.15 0.79
CA PHE A 279 -17.46 -0.50 -0.37
C PHE A 279 -16.56 -1.60 -0.92
N THR A 280 -17.13 -2.50 -1.72
CA THR A 280 -16.35 -3.40 -2.58
C THR A 280 -16.65 -3.12 -4.05
N TYR A 281 -15.65 -3.32 -4.89
CA TYR A 281 -15.79 -3.27 -6.34
C TYR A 281 -15.35 -4.61 -6.93
N ASN A 282 -16.18 -5.16 -7.81
CA ASN A 282 -15.87 -6.40 -8.52
C ASN A 282 -15.36 -6.08 -9.94
N PRO A 283 -14.05 -6.25 -10.22
CA PRO A 283 -13.47 -5.92 -11.52
C PRO A 283 -13.98 -6.79 -12.68
N LYS A 284 -14.54 -7.98 -12.39
CA LYS A 284 -15.01 -8.92 -13.42
C LYS A 284 -16.34 -8.52 -14.04
N ASN A 285 -17.20 -7.84 -13.28
CA ASN A 285 -18.52 -7.42 -13.72
C ASN A 285 -18.79 -5.91 -13.57
N ASN A 286 -17.79 -5.14 -13.14
CA ASN A 286 -17.83 -3.70 -12.91
C ASN A 286 -18.90 -3.26 -11.91
N LYS A 287 -19.21 -4.10 -10.90
CA LYS A 287 -20.25 -3.81 -9.91
C LYS A 287 -19.62 -3.25 -8.63
N VAL A 288 -20.14 -2.12 -8.18
CA VAL A 288 -19.89 -1.54 -6.85
C VAL A 288 -20.96 -2.02 -5.88
N ASP A 289 -20.54 -2.57 -4.74
CA ASP A 289 -21.42 -2.82 -3.59
C ASP A 289 -21.06 -1.82 -2.48
N ARG A 290 -22.00 -0.96 -2.13
CA ARG A 290 -21.82 0.09 -1.10
C ARG A 290 -22.24 -0.38 0.30
N THR A 291 -22.60 -1.66 0.45
CA THR A 291 -22.79 -2.26 1.77
C THR A 291 -21.43 -2.37 2.44
N SER A 292 -21.30 -1.79 3.64
CA SER A 292 -20.06 -1.88 4.38
C SER A 292 -19.65 -3.35 4.55
N PHE A 293 -18.41 -3.64 4.21
CA PHE A 293 -17.83 -4.95 4.49
C PHE A 293 -17.36 -5.09 5.94
N LEU A 294 -17.34 -4.00 6.72
CA LEU A 294 -16.97 -4.01 8.14
C LEU A 294 -18.20 -4.20 9.03
N GLN A 295 -18.04 -5.01 10.09
CA GLN A 295 -19.06 -5.36 11.07
C GLN A 295 -18.56 -5.06 12.48
N ASP A 296 -19.49 -4.77 13.40
CA ASP A 296 -19.19 -4.46 14.82
C ASP A 296 -18.16 -3.31 14.97
N VAL A 297 -18.22 -2.34 14.05
CA VAL A 297 -17.24 -1.25 13.93
C VAL A 297 -17.26 -0.36 15.17
N PRO A 298 -16.11 -0.16 15.85
CA PRO A 298 -16.03 0.81 16.94
C PRO A 298 -16.33 2.23 16.46
N SER A 299 -17.10 2.98 17.26
CA SER A 299 -17.46 4.37 16.93
C SER A 299 -16.24 5.29 16.77
N SER A 300 -15.12 4.97 17.44
CA SER A 300 -13.86 5.71 17.33
C SER A 300 -13.25 5.70 15.93
N LEU A 301 -13.58 4.70 15.09
CA LEU A 301 -13.08 4.66 13.72
C LEU A 301 -13.55 5.89 12.89
N SER A 302 -14.70 6.43 13.20
CA SER A 302 -15.24 7.63 12.52
C SER A 302 -14.65 8.95 13.01
N ASN A 303 -13.79 8.95 14.03
CA ASN A 303 -13.24 10.17 14.64
C ASN A 303 -11.99 10.70 13.94
N GLY A 304 -11.41 9.97 12.98
CA GLY A 304 -10.20 10.35 12.27
C GLY A 304 -10.32 10.14 10.76
N ALA A 305 -9.38 10.70 10.02
CA ALA A 305 -9.23 10.41 8.61
C ALA A 305 -8.81 8.95 8.41
N ILE A 306 -9.36 8.25 7.42
CA ILE A 306 -8.85 6.94 7.02
C ILE A 306 -7.52 7.14 6.30
N TYR A 307 -6.44 6.74 6.96
CA TYR A 307 -5.08 6.92 6.46
C TYR A 307 -4.50 5.65 5.83
N LEU A 308 -4.95 4.48 6.30
CA LEU A 308 -4.58 3.16 5.82
C LEU A 308 -5.83 2.31 5.57
N LEU A 309 -5.83 1.53 4.50
CA LEU A 309 -6.73 0.40 4.26
C LEU A 309 -5.93 -0.68 3.56
N GLU A 310 -5.75 -1.83 4.23
CA GLU A 310 -5.01 -2.96 3.69
C GLU A 310 -5.72 -4.28 4.00
N VAL A 311 -5.56 -5.24 3.11
CA VAL A 311 -6.04 -6.62 3.29
C VAL A 311 -4.83 -7.55 3.19
N ASP A 312 -4.65 -8.37 4.18
CA ASP A 312 -3.64 -9.44 4.14
C ASP A 312 -4.09 -10.52 3.14
N GLU A 313 -3.35 -10.69 2.08
CA GLU A 313 -3.68 -11.62 0.99
C GLU A 313 -3.75 -13.08 1.44
N LYS A 314 -2.97 -13.49 2.44
CA LYS A 314 -2.96 -14.86 2.96
C LYS A 314 -4.15 -15.16 3.84
N THR A 315 -4.43 -14.30 4.81
CA THR A 315 -5.48 -14.52 5.81
C THR A 315 -6.82 -13.92 5.42
N GLY A 316 -6.81 -12.90 4.57
CA GLY A 316 -7.96 -12.05 4.26
C GLY A 316 -8.32 -11.09 5.40
N PHE A 317 -7.49 -10.96 6.42
CA PHE A 317 -7.71 -10.00 7.50
C PHE A 317 -7.62 -8.58 6.96
N ILE A 318 -8.48 -7.71 7.52
CA ILE A 318 -8.62 -6.33 7.05
C ILE A 318 -8.09 -5.39 8.12
N TYR A 319 -7.30 -4.43 7.71
CA TYR A 319 -6.71 -3.42 8.58
C TYR A 319 -7.11 -2.02 8.10
N VAL A 320 -7.60 -1.21 9.03
CA VAL A 320 -7.97 0.19 8.78
C VAL A 320 -7.18 1.06 9.76
N GLY A 321 -6.35 1.95 9.23
CA GLY A 321 -5.61 2.91 10.02
C GLY A 321 -6.26 4.29 9.99
N THR A 322 -6.38 4.93 11.15
CA THR A 322 -6.88 6.30 11.25
C THR A 322 -5.81 7.26 11.74
N SER A 323 -5.95 8.53 11.39
CA SER A 323 -5.10 9.61 11.83
C SER A 323 -5.92 10.85 12.16
N ASP A 324 -5.47 11.58 13.18
CA ASP A 324 -5.88 12.95 13.51
C ASP A 324 -4.87 14.02 13.07
N TYR A 325 -3.75 13.58 12.42
CA TYR A 325 -2.60 14.37 11.99
C TYR A 325 -1.75 14.98 13.11
N GLU A 326 -1.98 14.61 14.36
CA GLU A 326 -1.29 15.19 15.53
C GLU A 326 -0.68 14.10 16.42
N THR A 327 -1.46 13.05 16.70
CA THR A 327 -1.08 11.98 17.62
C THR A 327 -0.81 10.67 16.91
N THR A 328 -0.38 9.65 17.64
CA THR A 328 -0.20 8.31 17.08
C THR A 328 -1.51 7.78 16.50
N GLY A 329 -1.41 7.14 15.33
CA GLY A 329 -2.57 6.58 14.66
C GLY A 329 -3.11 5.33 15.35
N THR A 330 -4.37 5.00 15.06
CA THR A 330 -4.99 3.77 15.53
C THR A 330 -5.20 2.81 14.38
N ILE A 331 -4.79 1.55 14.56
CA ILE A 331 -5.08 0.45 13.63
C ILE A 331 -6.26 -0.34 14.16
N TYR A 332 -7.28 -0.53 13.33
CA TYR A 332 -8.43 -1.39 13.56
C TYR A 332 -8.26 -2.67 12.76
N HIS A 333 -8.29 -3.79 13.43
CA HIS A 333 -8.09 -5.11 12.86
C HIS A 333 -9.42 -5.87 12.83
N PHE A 334 -9.77 -6.40 11.65
CA PHE A 334 -10.98 -7.15 11.38
C PHE A 334 -10.61 -8.52 10.79
N ASP A 335 -11.44 -9.52 11.00
CA ASP A 335 -11.28 -10.82 10.37
C ASP A 335 -11.64 -10.79 8.87
N LYS A 336 -11.46 -11.92 8.19
CA LYS A 336 -11.70 -12.06 6.74
C LYS A 336 -13.16 -11.84 6.29
N ILE A 337 -14.11 -11.82 7.21
CA ILE A 337 -15.51 -11.48 6.94
C ILE A 337 -15.87 -10.06 7.39
N GLY A 338 -14.87 -9.30 7.81
CA GLY A 338 -15.01 -7.90 8.24
C GLY A 338 -15.48 -7.72 9.68
N LYS A 339 -15.49 -8.77 10.52
CA LYS A 339 -15.86 -8.63 11.92
C LYS A 339 -14.70 -8.07 12.74
N PHE A 340 -14.98 -7.07 13.58
CA PHE A 340 -14.00 -6.44 14.44
C PHE A 340 -13.36 -7.45 15.42
N ILE A 341 -12.02 -7.41 15.51
CA ILE A 341 -11.21 -8.21 16.43
C ILE A 341 -10.67 -7.34 17.55
N GLN A 342 -9.85 -6.34 17.20
CA GLN A 342 -9.18 -5.46 18.15
C GLN A 342 -8.79 -4.13 17.50
N SER A 343 -8.38 -3.17 18.30
CA SER A 343 -7.66 -1.98 17.85
C SER A 343 -6.43 -1.74 18.71
N PHE A 344 -5.41 -1.13 18.13
CA PHE A 344 -4.16 -0.84 18.81
C PHE A 344 -3.51 0.43 18.23
N ASP A 345 -2.59 1.02 19.00
CA ASP A 345 -1.78 2.16 18.59
C ASP A 345 -0.77 1.74 17.53
N SER A 346 -0.66 2.47 16.42
CA SER A 346 0.28 2.15 15.33
C SER A 346 1.75 2.34 15.69
N GLY A 347 2.04 2.96 16.84
CA GLY A 347 3.41 3.28 17.30
C GLY A 347 4.02 4.51 16.65
N GLY A 348 3.24 5.28 15.87
CA GLY A 348 3.68 6.52 15.23
C GLY A 348 2.51 7.31 14.63
N VAL A 349 2.81 8.50 14.11
CA VAL A 349 1.81 9.40 13.54
C VAL A 349 1.61 9.07 12.06
N ASN A 350 0.36 9.10 11.59
CA ASN A 350 -0.01 8.89 10.20
C ASN A 350 0.41 7.50 9.65
N PRO A 351 -0.19 6.39 10.11
CA PRO A 351 0.10 5.06 9.56
C PRO A 351 -0.32 4.99 8.08
N SER A 352 0.66 5.00 7.16
CA SER A 352 0.43 5.21 5.72
C SER A 352 0.53 3.95 4.86
N ALA A 353 1.26 2.94 5.32
CA ALA A 353 1.40 1.66 4.63
C ALA A 353 1.53 0.50 5.63
N MET A 354 1.15 -0.69 5.19
CA MET A 354 1.30 -1.93 5.95
C MET A 354 1.81 -3.01 5.00
N ILE A 355 2.86 -3.73 5.40
CA ILE A 355 3.47 -4.80 4.62
C ILE A 355 3.43 -6.08 5.42
N PHE A 356 2.90 -7.14 4.81
CA PHE A 356 2.86 -8.49 5.34
C PHE A 356 4.02 -9.27 4.72
N MET A 357 5.03 -9.61 5.55
CA MET A 357 6.18 -10.37 5.05
C MET A 357 5.82 -11.84 4.88
N ASP A 358 6.30 -12.45 3.82
CA ASP A 358 6.05 -13.87 3.50
C ASP A 358 6.99 -14.83 4.22
#